data_773b7f2a2dc83932c9486c4f67986024
#
_entry.id   773b7f2a2dc83932c9486c4f67986024
#
_cell.length_a   1.000
_cell.length_b   1.000
_cell.length_c   1.000
_cell.angle_alpha   90.00
_cell.angle_beta   90.00
_cell.angle_gamma   90.00
#
_symmetry.space_group_name_H-M   'P 1'
#
loop_
_entity.id
_entity.type
_entity.pdbx_description
1 polymer ?
#
loop_
_entity_poly.entity_id
_entity_poly.type
_entity_poly.pdbx_seq_one_letter_code
_entity_poly.pdbx_strand_id
1 'polypeptide(L)'
;MVFDTRAESCEITWPKENFMKSKALIFVVAAVMLLNAVPFFAHHGDAGRYEDKLTTLTGSVVEVQLVDPHCILVLDVPDEKGQIVHWQAELGGRTVLTKQYGWNKNTLKFGDKITIVGRRVKSGAPYINLTDRASITVVDTGKEIFSVGKKNLGQP
;
A
#
# COMPACT_ATOMS: atom_id res chain seq x y z
N MET A 1 -60.62 -60.97 19.02
CA MET A 1 -59.94 -59.77 19.56
C MET A 1 -59.17 -59.10 18.43
N VAL A 2 -59.79 -58.08 17.81
CA VAL A 2 -59.23 -57.41 16.66
C VAL A 2 -58.65 -56.07 17.16
N PHE A 3 -57.34 -55.87 17.05
CA PHE A 3 -56.70 -54.59 17.37
C PHE A 3 -56.72 -53.70 16.13
N ASP A 4 -57.55 -52.65 16.22
CA ASP A 4 -57.58 -51.58 15.25
C ASP A 4 -56.44 -50.61 15.53
N THR A 5 -55.34 -50.61 14.69
CA THR A 5 -54.25 -49.67 14.75
C THR A 5 -54.52 -48.56 13.77
N ARG A 6 -55.25 -47.52 14.20
CA ARG A 6 -55.29 -46.24 13.48
C ARG A 6 -54.00 -45.48 13.71
N ALA A 7 -53.19 -45.41 12.71
CA ALA A 7 -52.08 -44.46 12.67
C ALA A 7 -52.62 -43.04 12.40
N GLU A 8 -52.69 -42.22 13.44
CA GLU A 8 -52.99 -40.80 13.29
C GLU A 8 -51.72 -40.14 12.72
N SER A 9 -51.81 -39.74 11.45
CA SER A 9 -50.78 -38.90 10.82
C SER A 9 -50.84 -37.49 11.39
N CYS A 10 -49.93 -37.14 12.24
CA CYS A 10 -49.74 -35.78 12.73
C CYS A 10 -49.23 -34.89 11.58
N GLU A 11 -50.12 -34.24 10.86
CA GLU A 11 -49.76 -33.22 9.89
C GLU A 11 -49.36 -31.94 10.63
N ILE A 12 -48.05 -31.64 10.64
CA ILE A 12 -47.51 -30.37 11.15
C ILE A 12 -47.80 -29.29 10.10
N THR A 13 -48.89 -28.56 10.28
CA THR A 13 -49.23 -27.41 9.45
C THR A 13 -48.48 -26.18 9.95
N TRP A 14 -47.45 -25.74 9.21
CA TRP A 14 -46.74 -24.48 9.46
C TRP A 14 -47.62 -23.30 9.04
N PRO A 15 -47.81 -22.28 9.89
CA PRO A 15 -48.63 -21.11 9.55
C PRO A 15 -47.99 -20.35 8.37
N LYS A 16 -48.66 -20.28 7.23
CA LYS A 16 -48.21 -19.62 6.00
C LYS A 16 -47.90 -18.11 6.16
N GLU A 17 -48.47 -17.48 7.17
CA GLU A 17 -48.28 -16.06 7.47
C GLU A 17 -46.83 -15.70 7.89
N ASN A 18 -46.15 -16.59 8.59
CA ASN A 18 -44.77 -16.34 9.04
C ASN A 18 -43.77 -16.46 7.91
N PHE A 19 -44.07 -17.19 6.85
CA PHE A 19 -43.20 -17.40 5.71
C PHE A 19 -43.11 -16.15 4.82
N MET A 20 -44.21 -15.40 4.64
CA MET A 20 -44.19 -14.14 3.87
C MET A 20 -43.49 -13.01 4.64
N LYS A 21 -43.70 -12.92 5.95
CA LYS A 21 -43.03 -11.95 6.83
C LYS A 21 -41.51 -12.17 6.87
N SER A 22 -41.11 -13.44 6.89
CA SER A 22 -39.67 -13.82 6.85
C SER A 22 -39.01 -13.45 5.52
N LYS A 23 -39.68 -13.66 4.38
CA LYS A 23 -39.14 -13.24 3.06
C LYS A 23 -39.00 -11.73 2.95
N ALA A 24 -40.02 -10.98 3.40
CA ALA A 24 -39.97 -9.52 3.41
C ALA A 24 -38.79 -9.01 4.28
N LEU A 25 -38.57 -9.61 5.44
CA LEU A 25 -37.43 -9.26 6.30
C LEU A 25 -36.09 -9.54 5.64
N ILE A 26 -35.94 -10.68 4.95
CA ILE A 26 -34.72 -11.02 4.21
C ILE A 26 -34.46 -10.02 3.09
N PHE A 27 -35.48 -9.59 2.34
CA PHE A 27 -35.35 -8.58 1.30
C PHE A 27 -34.93 -7.20 1.87
N VAL A 28 -35.52 -6.81 3.01
CA VAL A 28 -35.16 -5.54 3.68
C VAL A 28 -33.72 -5.59 4.18
N VAL A 29 -33.27 -6.67 4.80
CA VAL A 29 -31.89 -6.84 5.26
C VAL A 29 -30.91 -6.85 4.09
N ALA A 30 -31.23 -7.55 3.00
CA ALA A 30 -30.42 -7.55 1.79
C ALA A 30 -30.33 -6.17 1.14
N ALA A 31 -31.42 -5.41 1.08
CA ALA A 31 -31.45 -4.05 0.57
C ALA A 31 -30.61 -3.09 1.44
N VAL A 32 -30.70 -3.22 2.76
CA VAL A 32 -29.86 -2.43 3.70
C VAL A 32 -28.39 -2.78 3.56
N MET A 33 -28.04 -4.04 3.38
CA MET A 33 -26.64 -4.45 3.13
C MET A 33 -26.11 -3.93 1.79
N LEU A 34 -26.94 -3.89 0.74
CA LEU A 34 -26.58 -3.35 -0.56
C LEU A 34 -26.40 -1.81 -0.53
N LEU A 35 -27.20 -1.12 0.27
CA LEU A 35 -27.08 0.35 0.46
C LEU A 35 -25.83 0.73 1.26
N ASN A 36 -25.27 -0.17 2.07
CA ASN A 36 -24.02 0.02 2.79
C ASN A 36 -22.81 -0.55 2.07
N ALA A 37 -22.96 -1.09 0.85
CA ALA A 37 -21.84 -1.40 -0.02
C ALA A 37 -21.24 -0.10 -0.56
N VAL A 38 -20.60 0.69 0.33
CA VAL A 38 -19.69 1.77 -0.07
C VAL A 38 -18.63 1.08 -0.93
N PRO A 39 -18.43 1.49 -2.18
CA PRO A 39 -17.34 0.96 -2.96
C PRO A 39 -16.06 1.22 -2.18
N PHE A 40 -15.44 0.16 -1.67
CA PHE A 40 -14.08 0.21 -1.17
C PHE A 40 -13.18 0.52 -2.37
N PHE A 41 -13.08 1.79 -2.75
CA PHE A 41 -11.98 2.32 -3.54
C PHE A 41 -10.72 2.35 -2.65
N ALA A 42 -10.46 1.24 -1.99
CA ALA A 42 -9.22 1.00 -1.30
C ALA A 42 -8.19 0.63 -2.36
N HIS A 43 -7.12 1.40 -2.45
CA HIS A 43 -5.85 1.18 -3.15
C HIS A 43 -5.66 1.71 -4.58
N HIS A 44 -6.51 2.60 -5.09
CA HIS A 44 -6.09 3.48 -6.20
C HIS A 44 -5.94 4.94 -5.76
N GLY A 45 -5.68 5.18 -4.45
CA GLY A 45 -5.52 6.51 -3.87
C GLY A 45 -4.32 7.32 -4.39
N ASP A 46 -3.41 6.69 -5.13
CA ASP A 46 -2.24 7.36 -5.71
C ASP A 46 -2.49 7.93 -7.11
N ALA A 47 -3.62 7.54 -7.77
CA ALA A 47 -3.99 8.10 -9.04
C ALA A 47 -4.28 9.61 -8.87
N GLY A 48 -3.36 10.43 -9.32
CA GLY A 48 -3.49 11.88 -9.25
C GLY A 48 -2.72 12.57 -8.12
N ARG A 49 -2.16 11.85 -7.15
CA ARG A 49 -1.37 12.42 -6.05
C ARG A 49 0.03 12.83 -6.50
N TYR A 50 0.64 12.05 -7.39
CA TYR A 50 1.99 12.28 -7.86
C TYR A 50 2.05 12.84 -9.27
N GLU A 51 3.11 13.58 -9.57
CA GLU A 51 3.41 14.05 -10.91
C GLU A 51 3.73 12.87 -11.84
N ASP A 52 3.36 12.98 -13.13
CA ASP A 52 3.71 11.96 -14.13
C ASP A 52 5.18 12.06 -14.54
N LYS A 53 5.75 13.27 -14.46
CA LYS A 53 7.16 13.55 -14.72
C LYS A 53 8.02 13.04 -13.56
N LEU A 54 9.12 12.38 -13.88
CA LEU A 54 10.13 12.01 -12.90
C LEU A 54 10.93 13.24 -12.48
N THR A 55 11.18 13.33 -11.18
CA THR A 55 12.02 14.35 -10.56
C THR A 55 13.31 13.68 -10.11
N THR A 56 14.45 14.33 -10.38
CA THR A 56 15.76 13.92 -9.90
C THR A 56 16.18 14.85 -8.79
N LEU A 57 16.57 14.31 -7.65
CA LEU A 57 17.11 15.06 -6.50
C LEU A 57 18.46 14.48 -6.11
N THR A 58 19.41 15.37 -5.80
CA THR A 58 20.71 14.97 -5.24
C THR A 58 20.84 15.62 -3.87
N GLY A 59 21.15 14.82 -2.87
CA GLY A 59 21.23 15.29 -1.49
C GLY A 59 22.02 14.36 -0.60
N SER A 60 22.15 14.75 0.67
CA SER A 60 22.81 13.96 1.70
C SER A 60 21.78 13.23 2.55
N VAL A 61 22.05 11.97 2.87
CA VAL A 61 21.19 11.14 3.73
C VAL A 61 21.21 11.68 5.16
N VAL A 62 20.04 11.96 5.71
CA VAL A 62 19.86 12.36 7.11
C VAL A 62 19.42 11.15 7.94
N GLU A 63 18.48 10.37 7.44
CA GLU A 63 17.91 9.24 8.17
C GLU A 63 17.41 8.18 7.20
N VAL A 64 17.49 6.91 7.63
CA VAL A 64 16.92 5.76 6.93
C VAL A 64 16.05 4.98 7.91
N GLN A 65 14.75 5.02 7.73
CA GLN A 65 13.77 4.27 8.52
C GLN A 65 13.38 2.99 7.78
N LEU A 66 14.01 1.86 8.15
CA LEU A 66 13.69 0.54 7.59
C LEU A 66 12.53 -0.09 8.34
N VAL A 67 11.30 0.27 7.99
CA VAL A 67 10.05 -0.17 8.63
C VAL A 67 9.06 -0.72 7.60
N ASP A 68 8.05 -1.43 8.05
CA ASP A 68 6.91 -1.85 7.23
C ASP A 68 5.69 -0.99 7.59
N PRO A 69 4.78 -0.70 6.67
CA PRO A 69 4.73 -1.14 5.27
C PRO A 69 5.59 -0.31 4.30
N HIS A 70 6.10 0.85 4.69
CA HIS A 70 6.88 1.76 3.85
C HIS A 70 8.12 2.24 4.57
N CYS A 71 9.29 2.05 3.95
CA CYS A 71 10.53 2.65 4.42
C CYS A 71 10.58 4.12 4.02
N ILE A 72 11.15 4.95 4.88
CA ILE A 72 11.33 6.37 4.64
C ILE A 72 12.82 6.70 4.65
N LEU A 73 13.24 7.43 3.63
CA LEU A 73 14.57 7.99 3.52
C LEU A 73 14.45 9.51 3.61
N VAL A 74 15.12 10.13 4.58
CA VAL A 74 15.17 11.59 4.74
C VAL A 74 16.47 12.11 4.15
N LEU A 75 16.36 13.15 3.32
CA LEU A 75 17.46 13.76 2.60
C LEU A 75 17.51 15.27 2.81
N ASP A 76 18.69 15.79 2.98
CA ASP A 76 19.00 17.22 2.86
C ASP A 76 19.34 17.54 1.41
N VAL A 77 18.46 18.28 0.74
CA VAL A 77 18.60 18.65 -0.66
C VAL A 77 18.71 20.17 -0.75
N PRO A 78 19.81 20.75 -1.31
CA PRO A 78 19.87 22.17 -1.55
C PRO A 78 18.88 22.59 -2.65
N ASP A 79 18.14 23.67 -2.40
CA ASP A 79 17.30 24.31 -3.41
C ASP A 79 18.15 25.19 -4.38
N GLU A 80 17.48 25.84 -5.32
CA GLU A 80 18.13 26.72 -6.29
C GLU A 80 18.87 27.92 -5.66
N LYS A 81 18.53 28.27 -4.42
CA LYS A 81 19.18 29.34 -3.63
C LYS A 81 20.27 28.79 -2.69
N GLY A 82 20.50 27.48 -2.71
CA GLY A 82 21.43 26.80 -1.80
C GLY A 82 20.88 26.57 -0.39
N GLN A 83 19.60 26.83 -0.15
CA GLN A 83 18.97 26.56 1.14
C GLN A 83 18.65 25.08 1.24
N ILE A 84 18.89 24.50 2.41
CA ILE A 84 18.62 23.07 2.64
C ILE A 84 17.12 22.85 2.85
N VAL A 85 16.57 21.94 2.05
CA VAL A 85 15.19 21.45 2.18
C VAL A 85 15.23 19.98 2.60
N HIS A 86 14.52 19.64 3.66
CA HIS A 86 14.37 18.26 4.13
C HIS A 86 13.32 17.52 3.30
N TRP A 87 13.77 16.60 2.46
CA TRP A 87 12.92 15.77 1.63
C TRP A 87 12.67 14.42 2.26
N GLN A 88 11.45 13.94 2.16
CA GLN A 88 11.08 12.56 2.48
C GLN A 88 10.88 11.75 1.20
N ALA A 89 11.58 10.64 1.10
CA ALA A 89 11.45 9.70 0.00
C ALA A 89 10.86 8.38 0.51
N GLU A 90 9.68 8.03 -0.02
CA GLU A 90 8.97 6.81 0.33
C GLU A 90 9.39 5.65 -0.57
N LEU A 91 9.80 4.54 0.06
CA LEU A 91 10.13 3.28 -0.62
C LEU A 91 9.12 2.18 -0.25
N GLY A 92 9.27 1.03 -0.87
CA GLY A 92 8.59 -0.18 -0.43
C GLY A 92 8.98 -0.59 0.99
N GLY A 93 8.23 -1.53 1.57
CA GLY A 93 8.49 -1.99 2.94
C GLY A 93 9.85 -2.67 3.12
N ARG A 94 10.31 -2.71 4.38
CA ARG A 94 11.60 -3.32 4.77
C ARG A 94 11.79 -4.71 4.19
N THR A 95 10.75 -5.55 4.23
CA THR A 95 10.80 -6.91 3.69
C THR A 95 11.15 -6.93 2.21
N VAL A 96 10.59 -6.02 1.41
CA VAL A 96 10.86 -5.88 -0.02
C VAL A 96 12.31 -5.44 -0.24
N LEU A 97 12.73 -4.37 0.44
CA LEU A 97 14.09 -3.84 0.29
C LEU A 97 15.15 -4.86 0.69
N THR A 98 14.94 -5.58 1.80
CA THR A 98 15.90 -6.59 2.27
C THR A 98 15.97 -7.80 1.32
N LYS A 99 14.81 -8.38 0.92
CA LYS A 99 14.80 -9.61 0.14
C LYS A 99 15.10 -9.40 -1.34
N GLN A 100 14.68 -8.28 -1.92
CA GLN A 100 14.82 -8.07 -3.37
C GLN A 100 16.06 -7.24 -3.74
N TYR A 101 16.49 -6.34 -2.85
CA TYR A 101 17.58 -5.40 -3.12
C TYR A 101 18.79 -5.59 -2.19
N GLY A 102 18.70 -6.50 -1.21
CA GLY A 102 19.80 -6.78 -0.28
C GLY A 102 20.04 -5.66 0.76
N TRP A 103 19.05 -4.77 0.94
CA TRP A 103 19.22 -3.65 1.87
C TRP A 103 19.31 -4.13 3.32
N ASN A 104 20.13 -3.44 4.08
CA ASN A 104 20.31 -3.60 5.53
C ASN A 104 20.66 -2.25 6.16
N LYS A 105 20.85 -2.23 7.48
CA LYS A 105 21.16 -1.02 8.25
C LYS A 105 22.45 -0.30 7.83
N ASN A 106 23.30 -0.94 7.02
CA ASN A 106 24.56 -0.38 6.56
C ASN A 106 24.53 0.03 5.08
N THR A 107 23.38 -0.13 4.40
CA THR A 107 23.26 0.17 2.95
C THR A 107 23.42 1.64 2.66
N LEU A 108 22.86 2.49 3.51
CA LEU A 108 23.04 3.94 3.50
C LEU A 108 23.29 4.42 4.94
N LYS A 109 24.12 5.45 5.09
CA LYS A 109 24.48 6.05 6.36
C LYS A 109 24.25 7.56 6.32
N PHE A 110 24.14 8.15 7.49
CA PHE A 110 24.13 9.61 7.63
C PHE A 110 25.31 10.24 6.86
N GLY A 111 25.04 11.25 6.05
CA GLY A 111 26.02 11.99 5.28
C GLY A 111 26.30 11.40 3.89
N ASP A 112 25.88 10.18 3.57
CA ASP A 112 26.05 9.60 2.23
C ASP A 112 25.38 10.50 1.18
N LYS A 113 26.11 10.86 0.12
CA LYS A 113 25.56 11.62 -1.00
C LYS A 113 24.92 10.66 -1.99
N ILE A 114 23.64 10.89 -2.28
CA ILE A 114 22.90 10.07 -3.23
C ILE A 114 22.10 10.93 -4.21
N THR A 115 21.88 10.37 -5.39
CA THR A 115 20.91 10.87 -6.36
C THR A 115 19.72 9.93 -6.38
N ILE A 116 18.52 10.47 -6.21
CA ILE A 116 17.26 9.74 -6.30
C ILE A 116 16.46 10.23 -7.50
N VAL A 117 15.77 9.30 -8.14
CA VAL A 117 14.80 9.57 -9.21
C VAL A 117 13.45 8.99 -8.78
N GLY A 118 12.39 9.77 -8.90
CA GLY A 118 11.06 9.31 -8.51
C GLY A 118 9.97 10.31 -8.86
N ARG A 119 8.77 10.08 -8.34
CA ARG A 119 7.59 10.91 -8.61
C ARG A 119 7.30 11.84 -7.42
N ARG A 120 7.39 13.14 -7.66
CA ARG A 120 7.07 14.16 -6.66
C ARG A 120 5.56 14.25 -6.43
N VAL A 121 5.13 14.64 -5.21
CA VAL A 121 3.73 14.97 -4.96
C VAL A 121 3.34 16.29 -5.62
N LYS A 122 2.14 16.35 -6.22
CA LYS A 122 1.59 17.53 -6.90
C LYS A 122 1.34 18.71 -5.95
N SER A 123 1.21 18.46 -4.66
CA SER A 123 1.00 19.52 -3.65
C SER A 123 2.18 20.46 -3.49
N GLY A 124 3.34 20.12 -4.07
CA GLY A 124 4.57 20.90 -3.90
C GLY A 124 5.33 20.62 -2.60
N ALA A 125 4.81 19.78 -1.71
CA ALA A 125 5.53 19.36 -0.52
C ALA A 125 6.87 18.68 -0.87
N PRO A 126 7.91 18.73 0.00
CA PRO A 126 9.19 18.06 -0.22
C PRO A 126 9.05 16.55 0.06
N TYR A 127 8.29 15.88 -0.80
CA TYR A 127 7.99 14.47 -0.72
C TYR A 127 8.06 13.82 -2.10
N ILE A 128 8.73 12.68 -2.19
CA ILE A 128 8.93 11.93 -3.42
C ILE A 128 8.66 10.44 -3.20
N ASN A 129 7.93 9.83 -4.14
CA ASN A 129 7.65 8.41 -4.13
C ASN A 129 8.68 7.66 -4.98
N LEU A 130 9.27 6.61 -4.40
CA LEU A 130 10.26 5.76 -5.02
C LEU A 130 9.73 4.32 -5.25
N THR A 131 8.42 4.12 -5.25
CA THR A 131 7.82 2.78 -5.46
C THR A 131 7.50 2.48 -6.92
N ASP A 132 7.52 3.50 -7.79
CA ASP A 132 7.27 3.38 -9.23
C ASP A 132 8.27 4.18 -10.06
N ARG A 133 8.89 3.54 -11.06
CA ARG A 133 9.87 4.14 -11.99
C ARG A 133 10.97 4.91 -11.28
N ALA A 134 11.54 4.34 -10.26
CA ALA A 134 12.46 5.01 -9.36
C ALA A 134 13.84 4.34 -9.32
N SER A 135 14.85 5.13 -8.96
CA SER A 135 16.20 4.63 -8.71
C SER A 135 16.92 5.44 -7.63
N ILE A 136 17.94 4.83 -7.02
CA ILE A 136 18.85 5.47 -6.08
C ILE A 136 20.28 5.09 -6.48
N THR A 137 21.12 6.11 -6.66
CA THR A 137 22.54 5.97 -7.01
C THR A 137 23.39 6.69 -5.96
N VAL A 138 24.41 6.01 -5.45
CA VAL A 138 25.42 6.62 -4.57
C VAL A 138 26.36 7.48 -5.41
N VAL A 139 26.47 8.77 -5.08
CA VAL A 139 27.21 9.73 -5.89
C VAL A 139 28.69 9.38 -5.96
N ASP A 140 29.32 9.07 -4.83
CA ASP A 140 30.78 8.87 -4.72
C ASP A 140 31.26 7.65 -5.51
N THR A 141 30.41 6.63 -5.67
CA THR A 141 30.78 5.37 -6.33
C THR A 141 30.10 5.18 -7.69
N GLY A 142 29.08 5.98 -8.01
CA GLY A 142 28.21 5.78 -9.18
C GLY A 142 27.38 4.50 -9.10
N LYS A 143 27.38 3.80 -7.97
CA LYS A 143 26.67 2.52 -7.82
C LYS A 143 25.17 2.76 -7.66
N GLU A 144 24.38 2.15 -8.56
CA GLU A 144 22.92 2.04 -8.38
C GLU A 144 22.62 0.98 -7.31
N ILE A 145 22.02 1.39 -6.19
CA ILE A 145 21.69 0.52 -5.05
C ILE A 145 20.20 0.14 -4.99
N PHE A 146 19.39 0.82 -5.80
CA PHE A 146 17.96 0.57 -5.92
C PHE A 146 17.48 1.00 -7.30
N SER A 147 16.65 0.17 -7.94
CA SER A 147 15.97 0.52 -9.18
C SER A 147 14.72 -0.35 -9.32
N VAL A 148 13.58 0.28 -9.51
CA VAL A 148 12.31 -0.43 -9.69
C VAL A 148 12.38 -1.30 -10.94
N GLY A 149 12.04 -2.59 -10.78
CA GLY A 149 12.09 -3.58 -11.86
C GLY A 149 13.44 -4.29 -12.04
N LYS A 150 14.53 -3.80 -11.45
CA LYS A 150 15.81 -4.49 -11.40
C LYS A 150 15.99 -5.10 -9.99
N LYS A 151 15.77 -6.39 -9.87
CA LYS A 151 16.08 -7.11 -8.63
C LYS A 151 17.58 -7.35 -8.59
N ASN A 152 18.25 -6.87 -7.55
CA ASN A 152 19.64 -7.25 -7.26
C ASN A 152 19.63 -8.66 -6.64
N LEU A 153 19.25 -9.67 -7.44
CA LEU A 153 19.31 -11.07 -7.04
C LEU A 153 20.79 -11.49 -7.08
N GLY A 154 21.49 -11.27 -5.95
CA GLY A 154 22.76 -11.89 -5.68
C GLY A 154 23.93 -11.31 -6.47
N GLN A 155 24.61 -10.33 -5.88
CA GLN A 155 26.07 -10.33 -6.00
C GLN A 155 26.62 -10.98 -4.73
N PRO A 156 27.55 -11.96 -4.89
CA PRO A 156 28.19 -12.64 -3.79
C PRO A 156 28.96 -11.69 -2.89
#